data_5ba0aee05741faa57153a9d4cd148763
#
_entry.id   5ba0aee05741faa57153a9d4cd148763
#
_cell.length_a   1.000
_cell.length_b   1.000
_cell.length_c   1.000
_cell.angle_alpha   90.00
_cell.angle_beta   90.00
_cell.angle_gamma   90.00
#
_symmetry.space_group_name_H-M   'P 1'
#
loop_
_entity.id
_entity.type
_entity.pdbx_description
1 polymer ?
#
loop_
_entity_poly.entity_id
_entity_poly.type
_entity_poly.pdbx_seq_one_letter_code
_entity_poly.pdbx_strand_id
1 'polypeptide(L)'
;MLVYYLALALTRRIDADEGYYLYAARLVLEGRLPYRDFFYPQMPLLPYFWAVAGIAPGGVGWLGGRVLAAGVAWACALLFGALLARRVRARGAFLAVGAVYLVSDFGLEWAMTAKTYGPATALLLGAWLALGRAPSESGRFDRRAALAGFLVSLAVLARLTVAPAALVLPIVYLGLDWPKAASRKRWLIGYLNGLLPAAIVVGVFWALAPEAFVFDNWTYHSLGGPPAAERLRANLTVLLQMLISPLWLLAWAPAIAWIAASRRRPDRNTSCYAALAGVFIIVSTIPIRAFHQYYAMATPWLLLLAAPALEWAWGGVARRIGRARAAAAAVAMVMGLSLFQAQTVFAGRWPTWAWRPETPEAAAEHDHRLDVARAVARELNARARPDDRLLTWWPGYGLEAAPPMVEGMENHFAVRVAKYVEAERARRLGALPAEEIERMITGRRVALVVVGLWTGAESWLGREHYTEMLDRAGYRKVWESGSAAIYEVPR
;
A
#
# COMPACT_ATOMS: atom_id res chain seq x y z
N MET A 1 -10.12 -2.62 -18.91
CA MET A 1 -9.28 -2.27 -17.74
C MET A 1 -9.93 -2.64 -16.41
N LEU A 2 -11.17 -2.21 -16.08
CA LEU A 2 -11.80 -2.59 -14.80
C LEU A 2 -11.91 -4.11 -14.65
N VAL A 3 -12.39 -4.85 -15.67
CA VAL A 3 -12.45 -6.32 -15.66
C VAL A 3 -11.08 -6.95 -15.44
N TYR A 4 -10.02 -6.41 -16.04
CA TYR A 4 -8.65 -6.84 -15.82
C TYR A 4 -8.24 -6.71 -14.35
N TYR A 5 -8.47 -5.55 -13.73
CA TYR A 5 -8.15 -5.34 -12.31
C TYR A 5 -9.02 -6.17 -11.37
N LEU A 6 -10.31 -6.36 -11.69
CA LEU A 6 -11.17 -7.26 -10.93
C LEU A 6 -10.67 -8.70 -10.98
N ALA A 7 -10.33 -9.19 -12.18
CA ALA A 7 -9.78 -10.55 -12.33
C ALA A 7 -8.50 -10.73 -11.52
N LEU A 8 -7.55 -9.78 -11.60
CA LEU A 8 -6.32 -9.82 -10.83
C LEU A 8 -6.58 -9.73 -9.32
N ALA A 9 -7.40 -8.79 -8.87
CA ALA A 9 -7.69 -8.61 -7.45
C ALA A 9 -8.35 -9.83 -6.82
N LEU A 10 -9.24 -10.52 -7.55
CA LEU A 10 -9.96 -11.70 -7.05
C LEU A 10 -9.12 -12.97 -7.09
N THR A 11 -8.10 -13.04 -7.95
CA THR A 11 -7.30 -14.26 -8.15
C THR A 11 -5.93 -14.22 -7.50
N ARG A 12 -5.41 -13.03 -7.16
CA ARG A 12 -4.11 -12.90 -6.51
C ARG A 12 -4.12 -13.37 -5.06
N ARG A 13 -2.95 -13.74 -4.55
CA ARG A 13 -2.76 -14.05 -3.14
C ARG A 13 -3.05 -12.83 -2.24
N ILE A 14 -3.37 -13.08 -0.99
CA ILE A 14 -3.52 -12.04 0.02
C ILE A 14 -2.13 -11.51 0.37
N ASP A 15 -1.99 -10.19 0.40
CA ASP A 15 -0.87 -9.56 1.06
C ASP A 15 -1.13 -9.48 2.57
N ALA A 16 -0.08 -9.67 3.36
CA ALA A 16 -0.15 -9.67 4.81
C ALA A 16 -0.92 -8.50 5.41
N ASP A 17 -0.62 -7.31 4.89
CA ASP A 17 -1.18 -6.09 5.46
C ASP A 17 -2.65 -5.89 5.08
N GLU A 18 -3.18 -6.54 4.03
CA GLU A 18 -4.61 -6.41 3.67
C GLU A 18 -5.51 -6.78 4.85
N GLY A 19 -5.13 -7.83 5.59
CA GLY A 19 -5.90 -8.29 6.75
C GLY A 19 -6.12 -7.21 7.78
N TYR A 20 -5.07 -6.52 8.20
CA TYR A 20 -5.22 -5.50 9.23
C TYR A 20 -5.86 -4.19 8.72
N TYR A 21 -5.66 -3.80 7.46
CA TYR A 21 -6.33 -2.63 6.91
C TYR A 21 -7.84 -2.83 6.82
N LEU A 22 -8.28 -4.01 6.37
CA LEU A 22 -9.69 -4.33 6.28
C LEU A 22 -10.30 -4.60 7.67
N TYR A 23 -9.52 -5.20 8.60
CA TYR A 23 -9.99 -5.38 9.97
C TYR A 23 -10.14 -4.03 10.71
N ALA A 24 -9.20 -3.10 10.53
CA ALA A 24 -9.33 -1.73 11.03
C ALA A 24 -10.56 -1.01 10.45
N ALA A 25 -10.91 -1.28 9.20
CA ALA A 25 -12.14 -0.77 8.58
C ALA A 25 -13.41 -1.35 9.25
N ARG A 26 -13.40 -2.63 9.63
CA ARG A 26 -14.46 -3.24 10.43
C ARG A 26 -14.59 -2.56 11.79
N LEU A 27 -13.46 -2.34 12.48
CA LEU A 27 -13.45 -1.68 13.80
C LEU A 27 -14.05 -0.27 13.78
N VAL A 28 -13.76 0.53 12.74
CA VAL A 28 -14.34 1.89 12.65
C VAL A 28 -15.84 1.86 12.35
N LEU A 29 -16.36 0.84 11.64
CA LEU A 29 -17.80 0.63 11.49
C LEU A 29 -18.48 0.20 12.81
N GLU A 30 -17.73 -0.44 13.70
CA GLU A 30 -18.15 -0.78 15.07
C GLU A 30 -18.04 0.44 16.01
N GLY A 31 -17.64 1.62 15.52
CA GLY A 31 -17.52 2.87 16.28
C GLY A 31 -16.19 3.03 17.02
N ARG A 32 -15.23 2.14 16.84
CA ARG A 32 -13.89 2.23 17.45
C ARG A 32 -13.01 3.21 16.67
N LEU A 33 -12.17 3.97 17.38
CA LEU A 33 -11.31 4.99 16.80
C LEU A 33 -9.84 4.51 16.79
N PRO A 34 -9.12 4.67 15.66
CA PRO A 34 -7.67 4.43 15.60
C PRO A 34 -6.94 5.20 16.71
N TYR A 35 -5.86 4.63 17.21
CA TYR A 35 -5.00 5.13 18.29
C TYR A 35 -5.65 5.15 19.68
N ARG A 36 -6.93 5.52 19.78
CA ARG A 36 -7.65 5.55 21.06
C ARG A 36 -8.09 4.16 21.50
N ASP A 37 -8.69 3.40 20.60
CA ASP A 37 -9.35 2.14 20.90
C ASP A 37 -8.62 0.91 20.35
N PHE A 38 -7.67 1.09 19.45
CA PHE A 38 -6.82 0.04 18.92
C PHE A 38 -5.53 0.60 18.30
N PHE A 39 -4.46 -0.19 18.33
CA PHE A 39 -3.17 0.12 17.73
C PHE A 39 -3.26 0.21 16.21
N TYR A 40 -2.83 1.34 15.64
CA TYR A 40 -2.90 1.56 14.19
C TYR A 40 -1.69 2.36 13.67
N PRO A 41 -0.59 1.69 13.22
CA PRO A 41 0.67 2.35 12.86
C PRO A 41 0.66 2.96 11.45
N GLN A 42 -0.40 3.67 11.10
CA GLN A 42 -0.58 4.40 9.84
C GLN A 42 -1.47 5.63 10.06
N MET A 43 -1.50 6.54 9.07
CA MET A 43 -2.37 7.72 9.10
C MET A 43 -3.86 7.32 9.02
N PRO A 44 -4.77 8.12 9.60
CA PRO A 44 -6.12 7.66 9.98
C PRO A 44 -7.14 7.54 8.84
N LEU A 45 -6.86 8.00 7.61
CA LEU A 45 -7.86 8.00 6.53
C LEU A 45 -8.27 6.59 6.09
N LEU A 46 -7.33 5.64 6.07
CA LEU A 46 -7.55 4.37 5.39
C LEU A 46 -8.60 3.46 6.05
N PRO A 47 -8.70 3.33 7.38
CA PRO A 47 -9.79 2.56 7.99
C PRO A 47 -11.16 3.04 7.51
N TYR A 48 -11.37 4.35 7.45
CA TYR A 48 -12.63 4.94 6.97
C TYR A 48 -12.82 4.78 5.45
N PHE A 49 -11.73 4.87 4.67
CA PHE A 49 -11.78 4.63 3.23
C PHE A 49 -12.17 3.17 2.93
N TRP A 50 -11.51 2.20 3.57
CA TRP A 50 -11.81 0.79 3.36
C TRP A 50 -13.15 0.37 3.97
N ALA A 51 -13.67 1.10 4.95
CA ALA A 51 -15.01 0.89 5.52
C ALA A 51 -16.13 1.05 4.46
N VAL A 52 -15.88 1.79 3.37
CA VAL A 52 -16.79 1.86 2.21
C VAL A 52 -17.08 0.47 1.62
N ALA A 53 -16.14 -0.46 1.69
CA ALA A 53 -16.36 -1.85 1.29
C ALA A 53 -17.46 -2.55 2.13
N GLY A 54 -17.73 -2.06 3.33
CA GLY A 54 -18.77 -2.57 4.22
C GLY A 54 -20.20 -2.10 3.88
N ILE A 55 -20.37 -1.20 2.91
CA ILE A 55 -21.69 -0.82 2.39
C ILE A 55 -22.34 -2.00 1.64
N ALA A 56 -21.53 -2.91 1.10
CA ALA A 56 -22.03 -4.11 0.47
C ALA A 56 -22.64 -5.07 1.53
N PRO A 57 -23.66 -5.87 1.15
CA PRO A 57 -24.22 -6.89 2.03
C PRO A 57 -23.12 -7.83 2.58
N GLY A 58 -23.11 -8.06 3.89
CA GLY A 58 -22.11 -8.88 4.58
C GLY A 58 -21.00 -8.08 5.28
N GLY A 59 -21.03 -6.75 5.23
CA GLY A 59 -20.06 -5.90 5.92
C GLY A 59 -18.68 -5.85 5.26
N VAL A 60 -17.67 -5.39 6.01
CA VAL A 60 -16.28 -5.39 5.51
C VAL A 60 -15.76 -6.83 5.44
N GLY A 61 -15.44 -7.26 4.23
CA GLY A 61 -14.89 -8.59 3.97
C GLY A 61 -13.87 -8.56 2.83
N TRP A 62 -13.27 -9.71 2.55
CA TRP A 62 -12.25 -9.88 1.52
C TRP A 62 -12.75 -9.44 0.13
N LEU A 63 -13.97 -9.86 -0.24
CA LEU A 63 -14.51 -9.57 -1.56
C LEU A 63 -14.73 -8.06 -1.74
N GLY A 64 -15.42 -7.41 -0.80
CA GLY A 64 -15.67 -5.98 -0.84
C GLY A 64 -14.39 -5.14 -0.88
N GLY A 65 -13.42 -5.48 -0.01
CA GLY A 65 -12.11 -4.83 0.01
C GLY A 65 -11.35 -4.95 -1.31
N ARG A 66 -11.35 -6.12 -1.93
CA ARG A 66 -10.67 -6.36 -3.20
C ARG A 66 -11.36 -5.72 -4.40
N VAL A 67 -12.69 -5.70 -4.43
CA VAL A 67 -13.45 -4.98 -5.48
C VAL A 67 -13.18 -3.47 -5.38
N LEU A 68 -13.19 -2.91 -4.17
CA LEU A 68 -12.84 -1.51 -3.97
C LEU A 68 -11.39 -1.22 -4.39
N ALA A 69 -10.44 -2.09 -4.03
CA ALA A 69 -9.04 -1.96 -4.42
C ALA A 69 -8.85 -2.05 -5.95
N ALA A 70 -9.58 -2.92 -6.65
CA ALA A 70 -9.60 -2.95 -8.12
C ALA A 70 -10.14 -1.65 -8.71
N GLY A 71 -11.16 -1.05 -8.10
CA GLY A 71 -11.68 0.27 -8.46
C GLY A 71 -10.64 1.37 -8.29
N VAL A 72 -9.86 1.33 -7.21
CA VAL A 72 -8.73 2.27 -6.96
C VAL A 72 -7.65 2.10 -8.03
N ALA A 73 -7.25 0.87 -8.36
CA ALA A 73 -6.26 0.60 -9.41
C ALA A 73 -6.74 1.10 -10.77
N TRP A 74 -8.01 0.89 -11.08
CA TRP A 74 -8.63 1.43 -12.29
C TRP A 74 -8.62 2.96 -12.31
N ALA A 75 -8.95 3.62 -11.19
CA ALA A 75 -8.86 5.07 -11.08
C ALA A 75 -7.42 5.58 -11.27
N CYS A 76 -6.42 4.91 -10.67
CA CYS A 76 -5.00 5.21 -10.89
C CYS A 76 -4.64 5.12 -12.38
N ALA A 77 -5.07 4.06 -13.08
CA ALA A 77 -4.78 3.88 -14.50
C ALA A 77 -5.44 4.94 -15.38
N LEU A 78 -6.68 5.34 -15.07
CA LEU A 78 -7.37 6.42 -15.78
C LEU A 78 -6.69 7.78 -15.57
N LEU A 79 -6.33 8.10 -14.35
CA LEU A 79 -5.64 9.35 -14.00
C LEU A 79 -4.24 9.41 -14.62
N PHE A 80 -3.49 8.30 -14.55
CA PHE A 80 -2.21 8.16 -15.24
C PHE A 80 -2.36 8.33 -16.75
N GLY A 81 -3.32 7.65 -17.38
CA GLY A 81 -3.63 7.78 -18.80
C GLY A 81 -3.99 9.21 -19.21
N ALA A 82 -4.78 9.92 -18.38
CA ALA A 82 -5.12 11.33 -18.63
C ALA A 82 -3.90 12.25 -18.57
N LEU A 83 -2.94 11.99 -17.65
CA LEU A 83 -1.69 12.72 -17.59
C LEU A 83 -0.76 12.36 -18.74
N LEU A 84 -0.68 11.06 -19.09
CA LEU A 84 0.12 10.57 -20.22
C LEU A 84 -0.36 11.18 -21.56
N ALA A 85 -1.69 11.29 -21.77
CA ALA A 85 -2.26 11.92 -22.96
C ALA A 85 -1.87 13.41 -23.12
N ARG A 86 -1.47 14.07 -22.03
CA ARG A 86 -0.93 15.45 -22.08
C ARG A 86 0.56 15.49 -22.41
N ARG A 87 1.26 14.36 -22.30
CA ARG A 87 2.71 14.25 -22.51
C ARG A 87 3.09 13.70 -23.87
N VAL A 88 2.30 12.78 -24.42
CA VAL A 88 2.56 12.11 -25.69
C VAL A 88 1.45 12.37 -26.69
N ARG A 89 1.81 12.54 -27.96
CA ARG A 89 0.90 12.77 -29.08
C ARG A 89 0.69 11.53 -29.94
N ALA A 90 1.71 10.70 -30.05
CA ALA A 90 1.66 9.49 -30.86
C ALA A 90 0.86 8.40 -30.15
N ARG A 91 -0.25 7.95 -30.75
CA ARG A 91 -1.12 6.89 -30.20
C ARG A 91 -0.33 5.63 -29.83
N GLY A 92 0.64 5.22 -30.66
CA GLY A 92 1.46 4.04 -30.38
C GLY A 92 2.33 4.20 -29.14
N ALA A 93 2.93 5.38 -28.95
CA ALA A 93 3.70 5.68 -27.73
C ALA A 93 2.81 5.71 -26.48
N PHE A 94 1.62 6.32 -26.59
CA PHE A 94 0.60 6.30 -25.52
C PHE A 94 0.26 4.86 -25.10
N LEU A 95 -0.04 4.00 -26.07
CA LEU A 95 -0.39 2.60 -25.79
C LEU A 95 0.80 1.83 -25.20
N ALA A 96 2.02 2.03 -25.73
CA ALA A 96 3.22 1.36 -25.22
C ALA A 96 3.52 1.75 -23.76
N VAL A 97 3.56 3.05 -23.44
CA VAL A 97 3.82 3.52 -22.07
C VAL A 97 2.68 3.14 -21.13
N GLY A 98 1.43 3.23 -21.59
CA GLY A 98 0.24 2.78 -20.85
C GLY A 98 0.31 1.27 -20.53
N ALA A 99 0.74 0.45 -21.48
CA ALA A 99 0.91 -0.98 -21.28
C ALA A 99 2.06 -1.28 -20.28
N VAL A 100 3.18 -0.56 -20.36
CA VAL A 100 4.26 -0.68 -19.37
C VAL A 100 3.77 -0.32 -17.97
N TYR A 101 2.92 0.72 -17.83
CA TYR A 101 2.29 1.05 -16.55
C TYR A 101 1.42 -0.11 -16.04
N LEU A 102 0.57 -0.69 -16.89
CA LEU A 102 -0.33 -1.78 -16.51
C LEU A 102 0.39 -3.04 -16.06
N VAL A 103 1.58 -3.32 -16.62
CA VAL A 103 2.40 -4.49 -16.26
C VAL A 103 3.49 -4.17 -15.25
N SER A 104 3.59 -2.91 -14.78
CA SER A 104 4.52 -2.55 -13.72
C SER A 104 4.12 -3.20 -12.39
N ASP A 105 5.08 -3.30 -11.48
CA ASP A 105 4.85 -3.72 -10.10
C ASP A 105 3.72 -2.93 -9.44
N PHE A 106 3.72 -1.60 -9.64
CA PHE A 106 2.63 -0.75 -9.16
C PHE A 106 1.28 -1.10 -9.78
N GLY A 107 1.22 -1.23 -11.12
CA GLY A 107 -0.02 -1.52 -11.84
C GLY A 107 -0.59 -2.91 -11.57
N LEU A 108 0.29 -3.91 -11.44
CA LEU A 108 -0.11 -5.31 -11.23
C LEU A 108 -0.43 -5.65 -9.77
N GLU A 109 0.22 -5.01 -8.82
CA GLU A 109 0.14 -5.42 -7.41
C GLU A 109 -0.29 -4.28 -6.50
N TRP A 110 0.50 -3.22 -6.41
CA TRP A 110 0.36 -2.26 -5.33
C TRP A 110 -0.81 -1.30 -5.48
N ALA A 111 -1.26 -1.02 -6.71
CA ALA A 111 -2.44 -0.19 -6.94
C ALA A 111 -3.74 -0.87 -6.49
N MET A 112 -3.83 -2.21 -6.62
CA MET A 112 -5.03 -2.99 -6.33
C MET A 112 -4.95 -3.80 -5.04
N THR A 113 -3.95 -3.57 -4.21
CA THR A 113 -3.88 -4.14 -2.87
C THR A 113 -4.63 -3.23 -1.89
N ALA A 114 -5.41 -3.78 -0.98
CA ALA A 114 -6.09 -3.01 0.06
C ALA A 114 -5.08 -2.45 1.07
N LYS A 115 -4.22 -1.54 0.59
CA LYS A 115 -3.14 -0.86 1.30
C LYS A 115 -3.18 0.65 1.05
N THR A 116 -2.11 1.32 1.46
CA THR A 116 -1.95 2.79 1.35
C THR A 116 -1.61 3.26 -0.08
N TYR A 117 -0.95 2.40 -0.89
CA TYR A 117 -0.27 2.82 -2.13
C TYR A 117 -1.25 3.29 -3.21
N GLY A 118 -2.26 2.48 -3.51
CA GLY A 118 -3.27 2.80 -4.53
C GLY A 118 -4.01 4.09 -4.22
N PRO A 119 -4.70 4.22 -3.07
CA PRO A 119 -5.43 5.43 -2.69
C PRO A 119 -4.55 6.68 -2.69
N ALA A 120 -3.36 6.63 -2.07
CA ALA A 120 -2.45 7.78 -2.02
C ALA A 120 -1.98 8.21 -3.41
N THR A 121 -1.66 7.25 -4.30
CA THR A 121 -1.21 7.55 -5.67
C THR A 121 -2.37 8.10 -6.51
N ALA A 122 -3.59 7.56 -6.42
CA ALA A 122 -4.76 8.09 -7.12
C ALA A 122 -5.00 9.56 -6.76
N LEU A 123 -4.95 9.88 -5.46
CA LEU A 123 -5.11 11.24 -4.95
C LEU A 123 -4.01 12.18 -5.46
N LEU A 124 -2.74 11.75 -5.50
CA LEU A 124 -1.64 12.54 -6.04
C LEU A 124 -1.72 12.75 -7.54
N LEU A 125 -2.07 11.71 -8.32
CA LEU A 125 -2.29 11.85 -9.76
C LEU A 125 -3.46 12.80 -10.05
N GLY A 126 -4.54 12.70 -9.27
CA GLY A 126 -5.68 13.63 -9.31
C GLY A 126 -5.28 15.07 -8.97
N ALA A 127 -4.46 15.26 -7.94
CA ALA A 127 -3.94 16.57 -7.56
C ALA A 127 -3.12 17.20 -8.69
N TRP A 128 -2.24 16.42 -9.31
CA TRP A 128 -1.45 16.89 -10.45
C TRP A 128 -2.34 17.19 -11.67
N LEU A 129 -3.34 16.36 -11.91
CA LEU A 129 -4.31 16.60 -12.99
C LEU A 129 -5.08 17.92 -12.80
N ALA A 130 -5.45 18.25 -11.57
CA ALA A 130 -6.09 19.51 -11.21
C ALA A 130 -5.20 20.73 -11.48
N LEU A 131 -3.88 20.63 -11.20
CA LEU A 131 -2.89 21.68 -11.42
C LEU A 131 -2.53 21.89 -12.90
N GLY A 132 -2.76 20.93 -13.77
CA GLY A 132 -2.23 20.89 -15.14
C GLY A 132 -2.82 21.93 -16.13
N ARG A 133 -3.58 22.91 -15.68
CA ARG A 133 -4.08 24.05 -16.48
C ARG A 133 -3.53 25.36 -15.90
N ALA A 134 -3.44 26.39 -16.76
CA ALA A 134 -3.00 27.71 -16.33
C ALA A 134 -3.85 28.23 -15.15
N PRO A 135 -3.25 28.96 -14.19
CA PRO A 135 -3.98 29.52 -13.06
C PRO A 135 -5.10 30.45 -13.50
N SER A 136 -6.17 30.49 -12.71
CA SER A 136 -7.23 31.47 -12.89
C SER A 136 -6.72 32.88 -12.55
N GLU A 137 -6.96 33.84 -13.42
CA GLU A 137 -6.61 35.23 -13.17
C GLU A 137 -7.66 35.96 -12.31
N SER A 138 -8.83 35.33 -12.07
CA SER A 138 -9.93 35.89 -11.29
C SER A 138 -10.12 35.21 -9.93
N GLY A 139 -10.61 35.95 -8.94
CA GLY A 139 -10.95 35.47 -7.61
C GLY A 139 -9.90 35.69 -6.51
N ARG A 140 -10.29 35.46 -5.23
CA ARG A 140 -9.44 35.64 -4.05
C ARG A 140 -8.37 34.56 -3.91
N PHE A 141 -8.64 33.34 -4.39
CA PHE A 141 -7.70 32.22 -4.40
C PHE A 141 -7.94 31.32 -5.62
N ASP A 142 -6.94 30.52 -5.97
CA ASP A 142 -7.04 29.58 -7.08
C ASP A 142 -7.73 28.28 -6.59
N ARG A 143 -8.97 28.05 -7.10
CA ARG A 143 -9.78 26.87 -6.74
C ARG A 143 -9.11 25.54 -7.14
N ARG A 144 -8.30 25.53 -8.21
CA ARG A 144 -7.60 24.31 -8.65
C ARG A 144 -6.44 23.99 -7.72
N ALA A 145 -5.73 25.02 -7.28
CA ALA A 145 -4.71 24.85 -6.25
C ALA A 145 -5.34 24.36 -4.94
N ALA A 146 -6.52 24.87 -4.55
CA ALA A 146 -7.26 24.38 -3.40
C ALA A 146 -7.67 22.93 -3.54
N LEU A 147 -8.20 22.51 -4.72
CA LEU A 147 -8.51 21.12 -4.99
C LEU A 147 -7.26 20.24 -4.95
N ALA A 148 -6.15 20.70 -5.53
CA ALA A 148 -4.89 19.96 -5.49
C ALA A 148 -4.37 19.81 -4.05
N GLY A 149 -4.38 20.88 -3.26
CA GLY A 149 -4.04 20.83 -1.84
C GLY A 149 -4.94 19.89 -1.05
N PHE A 150 -6.25 19.90 -1.32
CA PHE A 150 -7.20 18.97 -0.70
C PHE A 150 -6.89 17.50 -1.04
N LEU A 151 -6.64 17.18 -2.31
CA LEU A 151 -6.29 15.83 -2.72
C LEU A 151 -4.94 15.40 -2.14
N VAL A 152 -3.95 16.30 -2.07
CA VAL A 152 -2.68 16.04 -1.39
C VAL A 152 -2.88 15.82 0.10
N SER A 153 -3.76 16.59 0.76
CA SER A 153 -4.08 16.42 2.18
C SER A 153 -4.65 15.03 2.47
N LEU A 154 -5.58 14.56 1.64
CA LEU A 154 -6.11 13.20 1.73
C LEU A 154 -5.04 12.13 1.46
N ALA A 155 -4.12 12.39 0.51
CA ALA A 155 -3.01 11.48 0.25
C ALA A 155 -2.05 11.36 1.45
N VAL A 156 -1.76 12.47 2.15
CA VAL A 156 -0.99 12.48 3.40
C VAL A 156 -1.72 11.71 4.50
N LEU A 157 -3.04 11.93 4.65
CA LEU A 157 -3.88 11.19 5.61
C LEU A 157 -4.02 9.70 5.28
N ALA A 158 -3.80 9.30 4.03
CA ALA A 158 -3.71 7.90 3.63
C ALA A 158 -2.31 7.32 3.92
N ARG A 159 -1.24 8.12 3.79
CA ARG A 159 0.14 7.66 3.95
C ARG A 159 1.09 8.80 4.32
N LEU A 160 1.68 8.74 5.52
CA LEU A 160 2.57 9.80 6.04
C LEU A 160 3.76 10.10 5.12
N THR A 161 4.31 9.08 4.45
CA THR A 161 5.45 9.26 3.52
C THR A 161 5.14 10.12 2.29
N VAL A 162 3.88 10.54 2.10
CA VAL A 162 3.48 11.54 1.10
C VAL A 162 3.72 12.98 1.59
N ALA A 163 3.85 13.21 2.88
CA ALA A 163 4.00 14.57 3.43
C ALA A 163 5.14 15.39 2.80
N PRO A 164 6.34 14.83 2.50
CA PRO A 164 7.38 15.56 1.78
C PRO A 164 6.96 16.00 0.37
N ALA A 165 6.13 15.22 -0.34
CA ALA A 165 5.61 15.62 -1.65
C ALA A 165 4.67 16.82 -1.54
N ALA A 166 3.92 16.95 -0.43
CA ALA A 166 3.08 18.12 -0.16
C ALA A 166 3.88 19.42 -0.03
N LEU A 167 5.14 19.36 0.41
CA LEU A 167 6.05 20.49 0.50
C LEU A 167 6.80 20.75 -0.79
N VAL A 168 7.31 19.68 -1.42
CA VAL A 168 8.14 19.80 -2.64
C VAL A 168 7.32 20.25 -3.85
N LEU A 169 6.08 19.80 -3.96
CA LEU A 169 5.21 20.14 -5.09
C LEU A 169 5.01 21.66 -5.27
N PRO A 170 4.63 22.46 -4.25
CA PRO A 170 4.50 23.89 -4.39
C PRO A 170 5.86 24.59 -4.65
N ILE A 171 6.95 24.12 -4.05
CA ILE A 171 8.30 24.70 -4.25
C ILE A 171 8.69 24.58 -5.73
N VAL A 172 8.60 23.39 -6.31
CA VAL A 172 8.96 23.16 -7.71
C VAL A 172 7.96 23.82 -8.65
N TYR A 173 6.66 23.73 -8.34
CA TYR A 173 5.60 24.29 -9.18
C TYR A 173 5.70 25.83 -9.26
N LEU A 174 6.00 26.52 -8.17
CA LEU A 174 6.12 27.97 -8.11
C LEU A 174 7.50 28.52 -8.50
N GLY A 175 8.56 27.70 -8.37
CA GLY A 175 9.93 28.08 -8.70
C GLY A 175 10.22 28.19 -10.20
N LEU A 176 9.36 27.62 -11.07
CA LEU A 176 9.56 27.54 -12.50
C LEU A 176 8.68 28.56 -13.24
N ASP A 177 9.31 29.64 -13.75
CA ASP A 177 8.75 30.62 -14.71
C ASP A 177 7.31 31.08 -14.46
N TRP A 178 7.02 31.57 -13.25
CA TRP A 178 5.69 32.07 -12.95
C TRP A 178 5.56 33.57 -13.29
N PRO A 179 4.60 33.97 -14.13
CA PRO A 179 4.64 35.32 -14.71
C PRO A 179 4.30 36.48 -13.77
N LYS A 180 3.55 36.28 -12.69
CA LYS A 180 3.11 37.39 -11.79
C LYS A 180 3.10 37.00 -10.30
N ALA A 181 3.68 37.83 -9.42
CA ALA A 181 3.69 37.62 -7.97
C ALA A 181 2.30 37.46 -7.35
N ALA A 182 1.32 38.25 -7.80
CA ALA A 182 -0.07 38.15 -7.35
C ALA A 182 -0.73 36.81 -7.64
N SER A 183 -0.39 36.17 -8.77
CA SER A 183 -0.90 34.83 -9.12
C SER A 183 -0.26 33.74 -8.25
N ARG A 184 1.03 33.88 -7.89
CA ARG A 184 1.71 32.97 -6.95
C ARG A 184 1.05 32.99 -5.58
N LYS A 185 0.76 34.18 -5.04
CA LYS A 185 0.11 34.35 -3.73
C LYS A 185 -1.26 33.68 -3.70
N ARG A 186 -2.10 33.93 -4.71
CA ARG A 186 -3.45 33.31 -4.81
C ARG A 186 -3.39 31.81 -4.93
N TRP A 187 -2.45 31.30 -5.72
CA TRP A 187 -2.23 29.86 -5.85
C TRP A 187 -1.80 29.24 -4.50
N LEU A 188 -0.82 29.84 -3.84
CA LEU A 188 -0.32 29.35 -2.55
C LEU A 188 -1.41 29.39 -1.48
N ILE A 189 -2.19 30.47 -1.40
CA ILE A 189 -3.34 30.55 -0.48
C ILE A 189 -4.34 29.42 -0.78
N GLY A 190 -4.67 29.20 -2.05
CA GLY A 190 -5.56 28.10 -2.45
C GLY A 190 -5.02 26.75 -2.01
N TYR A 191 -3.75 26.47 -2.33
CA TYR A 191 -3.10 25.21 -1.98
C TYR A 191 -3.06 24.95 -0.47
N LEU A 192 -2.65 25.95 0.31
CA LEU A 192 -2.60 25.87 1.78
C LEU A 192 -4.00 25.67 2.38
N ASN A 193 -5.02 26.37 1.87
CA ASN A 193 -6.41 26.12 2.30
C ASN A 193 -6.85 24.68 1.99
N GLY A 194 -6.41 24.11 0.88
CA GLY A 194 -6.65 22.71 0.56
C GLY A 194 -5.97 21.73 1.51
N LEU A 195 -4.85 22.11 2.16
CA LEU A 195 -4.17 21.28 3.15
C LEU A 195 -4.82 21.28 4.53
N LEU A 196 -5.69 22.27 4.85
CA LEU A 196 -6.31 22.40 6.17
C LEU A 196 -7.03 21.12 6.66
N PRO A 197 -7.75 20.34 5.83
CA PRO A 197 -8.38 19.11 6.29
C PRO A 197 -7.39 18.13 6.92
N ALA A 198 -6.18 17.99 6.37
CA ALA A 198 -5.18 17.14 6.98
C ALA A 198 -4.74 17.66 8.36
N ALA A 199 -4.51 18.95 8.48
CA ALA A 199 -4.12 19.56 9.76
C ALA A 199 -5.23 19.38 10.83
N ILE A 200 -6.49 19.56 10.43
CA ILE A 200 -7.64 19.37 11.33
C ILE A 200 -7.73 17.91 11.78
N VAL A 201 -7.71 16.95 10.86
CA VAL A 201 -7.83 15.52 11.18
C VAL A 201 -6.66 15.06 12.05
N VAL A 202 -5.43 15.46 11.73
CA VAL A 202 -4.24 15.18 12.54
C VAL A 202 -4.40 15.78 13.94
N GLY A 203 -4.84 17.03 14.05
CA GLY A 203 -5.08 17.70 15.33
C GLY A 203 -6.13 17.00 16.18
N VAL A 204 -7.22 16.53 15.58
CA VAL A 204 -8.29 15.78 16.27
C VAL A 204 -7.76 14.46 16.84
N PHE A 205 -7.11 13.63 16.01
CA PHE A 205 -6.59 12.33 16.48
C PHE A 205 -5.45 12.50 17.50
N TRP A 206 -4.60 13.50 17.30
CA TRP A 206 -3.57 13.85 18.29
C TRP A 206 -4.19 14.29 19.62
N ALA A 207 -5.24 15.10 19.61
CA ALA A 207 -5.92 15.53 20.84
C ALA A 207 -6.64 14.39 21.57
N LEU A 208 -7.19 13.43 20.82
CA LEU A 208 -7.90 12.28 21.39
C LEU A 208 -6.96 11.23 22.02
N ALA A 209 -5.78 11.03 21.46
CA ALA A 209 -4.82 10.02 21.91
C ALA A 209 -3.37 10.45 21.62
N PRO A 210 -2.83 11.48 22.31
CA PRO A 210 -1.57 12.11 21.95
C PRO A 210 -0.37 11.15 21.98
N GLU A 211 -0.25 10.31 23.00
CA GLU A 211 0.85 9.34 23.12
C GLU A 211 0.75 8.28 22.01
N ALA A 212 -0.41 7.66 21.83
CA ALA A 212 -0.60 6.60 20.87
C ALA A 212 -0.48 7.13 19.42
N PHE A 213 -1.05 8.31 19.12
CA PHE A 213 -0.94 8.91 17.80
C PHE A 213 0.53 9.16 17.39
N VAL A 214 1.34 9.73 18.29
CA VAL A 214 2.77 9.97 18.01
C VAL A 214 3.53 8.66 17.96
N PHE A 215 3.24 7.73 18.87
CA PHE A 215 3.89 6.44 18.90
C PHE A 215 3.63 5.65 17.60
N ASP A 216 2.38 5.49 17.21
CA ASP A 216 1.96 4.68 16.07
C ASP A 216 2.50 5.22 14.74
N ASN A 217 2.44 6.54 14.54
CA ASN A 217 2.86 7.17 13.29
C ASN A 217 4.36 7.43 13.19
N TRP A 218 5.10 7.44 14.30
CA TRP A 218 6.51 7.83 14.32
C TRP A 218 7.39 6.82 15.06
N THR A 219 7.20 6.66 16.37
CA THR A 219 8.10 5.88 17.23
C THR A 219 8.11 4.40 16.86
N TYR A 220 6.93 3.83 16.58
CA TYR A 220 6.79 2.44 16.15
C TYR A 220 7.71 2.09 14.98
N HIS A 221 7.81 2.98 13.99
CA HIS A 221 8.62 2.77 12.79
C HIS A 221 10.13 2.79 13.05
N SER A 222 10.57 3.11 14.27
CA SER A 222 11.96 3.05 14.71
C SER A 222 12.27 1.90 15.67
N LEU A 223 11.28 1.11 16.09
CA LEU A 223 11.48 0.02 17.06
C LEU A 223 12.30 -1.14 16.48
N GLY A 224 13.28 -1.61 17.26
CA GLY A 224 14.00 -2.87 17.01
C GLY A 224 14.74 -2.92 15.67
N GLY A 225 15.16 -1.78 15.13
CA GLY A 225 15.92 -1.72 13.89
C GLY A 225 17.41 -1.97 14.07
N PRO A 226 18.13 -2.44 13.03
CA PRO A 226 19.57 -2.56 13.04
C PRO A 226 20.24 -1.19 13.14
N PRO A 227 21.56 -1.13 13.46
CA PRO A 227 22.33 0.11 13.45
C PRO A 227 22.17 0.89 12.15
N ALA A 228 22.26 2.22 12.22
CA ALA A 228 21.94 3.11 11.10
C ALA A 228 22.75 2.80 9.82
N ALA A 229 24.03 2.45 9.94
CA ALA A 229 24.89 2.11 8.80
C ALA A 229 24.46 0.81 8.11
N GLU A 230 24.14 -0.23 8.88
CA GLU A 230 23.65 -1.51 8.35
C GLU A 230 22.29 -1.35 7.68
N ARG A 231 21.39 -0.61 8.31
CA ARG A 231 20.09 -0.24 7.76
C ARG A 231 20.23 0.49 6.42
N LEU A 232 21.10 1.51 6.36
CA LEU A 232 21.32 2.27 5.13
C LEU A 232 21.87 1.36 4.01
N ARG A 233 22.84 0.52 4.32
CA ARG A 233 23.40 -0.44 3.37
C ARG A 233 22.34 -1.39 2.83
N ALA A 234 21.50 -1.98 3.68
CA ALA A 234 20.42 -2.87 3.29
C ALA A 234 19.40 -2.14 2.39
N ASN A 235 18.98 -0.93 2.77
CA ASN A 235 18.01 -0.15 2.01
C ASN A 235 18.58 0.32 0.65
N LEU A 236 19.86 0.69 0.57
CA LEU A 236 20.52 1.01 -0.69
C LEU A 236 20.65 -0.21 -1.62
N THR A 237 20.80 -1.41 -1.06
CA THR A 237 20.76 -2.65 -1.85
C THR A 237 19.40 -2.85 -2.50
N VAL A 238 18.30 -2.64 -1.76
CA VAL A 238 16.94 -2.71 -2.32
C VAL A 238 16.75 -1.63 -3.40
N LEU A 239 17.19 -0.40 -3.15
CA LEU A 239 17.13 0.68 -4.15
C LEU A 239 17.90 0.31 -5.42
N LEU A 240 19.11 -0.24 -5.28
CA LEU A 240 19.91 -0.67 -6.45
C LEU A 240 19.18 -1.76 -7.24
N GLN A 241 18.58 -2.75 -6.56
CA GLN A 241 17.77 -3.78 -7.21
C GLN A 241 16.61 -3.17 -8.01
N MET A 242 15.94 -2.14 -7.46
CA MET A 242 14.89 -1.41 -8.17
C MET A 242 15.47 -0.68 -9.40
N LEU A 243 16.55 0.07 -9.23
CA LEU A 243 17.16 0.86 -10.31
C LEU A 243 17.61 0.02 -11.49
N ILE A 244 18.12 -1.21 -11.25
CA ILE A 244 18.55 -2.13 -12.31
C ILE A 244 17.43 -3.03 -12.83
N SER A 245 16.23 -2.98 -12.23
CA SER A 245 15.10 -3.76 -12.75
C SER A 245 14.70 -3.27 -14.15
N PRO A 246 14.32 -4.17 -15.09
CA PRO A 246 14.04 -3.78 -16.46
C PRO A 246 12.99 -2.69 -16.63
N LEU A 247 11.92 -2.72 -15.83
CA LEU A 247 10.84 -1.72 -15.88
C LEU A 247 11.31 -0.35 -15.41
N TRP A 248 12.11 -0.29 -14.35
CA TRP A 248 12.65 0.96 -13.87
C TRP A 248 13.73 1.50 -14.81
N LEU A 249 14.59 0.64 -15.38
CA LEU A 249 15.55 1.03 -16.43
C LEU A 249 14.84 1.66 -17.63
N LEU A 250 13.72 1.08 -18.08
CA LEU A 250 12.89 1.66 -19.16
C LEU A 250 12.27 3.00 -18.78
N ALA A 251 12.08 3.28 -17.48
CA ALA A 251 11.53 4.55 -17.03
C ALA A 251 12.61 5.62 -16.84
N TRP A 252 13.64 5.36 -16.03
CA TRP A 252 14.59 6.43 -15.67
C TRP A 252 15.70 6.66 -16.71
N ALA A 253 16.22 5.61 -17.37
CA ALA A 253 17.33 5.77 -18.29
C ALA A 253 16.97 6.60 -19.56
N PRO A 254 15.83 6.36 -20.25
CA PRO A 254 15.38 7.23 -21.33
C PRO A 254 15.09 8.66 -20.85
N ALA A 255 14.57 8.82 -19.63
CA ALA A 255 14.31 10.16 -19.07
C ALA A 255 15.59 10.96 -18.88
N ILE A 256 16.64 10.35 -18.29
CA ILE A 256 17.96 10.99 -18.13
C ILE A 256 18.57 11.31 -19.49
N ALA A 257 18.59 10.34 -20.40
CA ALA A 257 19.13 10.54 -21.76
C ALA A 257 18.41 11.69 -22.49
N TRP A 258 17.09 11.76 -22.38
CA TRP A 258 16.28 12.84 -22.96
C TRP A 258 16.60 14.20 -22.37
N ILE A 259 16.69 14.31 -21.05
CA ILE A 259 17.02 15.57 -20.35
C ILE A 259 18.44 16.02 -20.77
N ALA A 260 19.41 15.12 -20.78
CA ALA A 260 20.78 15.42 -21.16
C ALA A 260 20.90 15.85 -22.64
N ALA A 261 20.18 15.17 -23.54
CA ALA A 261 20.22 15.47 -24.97
C ALA A 261 19.47 16.74 -25.36
N SER A 262 18.43 17.11 -24.61
CA SER A 262 17.54 18.23 -24.97
C SER A 262 18.22 19.60 -24.93
N ARG A 263 19.33 19.76 -24.19
CA ARG A 263 20.05 21.04 -23.93
C ARG A 263 19.14 22.21 -23.51
N ARG A 264 17.86 21.95 -23.32
CA ARG A 264 16.85 22.94 -22.88
C ARG A 264 16.57 22.75 -21.41
N ARG A 265 16.17 23.83 -20.74
CA ARG A 265 15.65 23.74 -19.37
C ARG A 265 14.43 22.81 -19.37
N PRO A 266 14.33 21.89 -18.40
CA PRO A 266 13.16 21.05 -18.26
C PRO A 266 11.90 21.89 -18.11
N ASP A 267 10.81 21.48 -18.78
CA ASP A 267 9.51 22.11 -18.56
C ASP A 267 9.01 21.83 -17.14
N ARG A 268 8.00 22.58 -16.70
CA ARG A 268 7.41 22.45 -15.37
C ARG A 268 7.00 21.01 -15.05
N ASN A 269 6.34 20.33 -16.00
CA ASN A 269 5.88 18.97 -15.80
C ASN A 269 7.04 18.02 -15.59
N THR A 270 8.08 18.12 -16.41
CA THR A 270 9.31 17.32 -16.29
C THR A 270 9.97 17.51 -14.93
N SER A 271 10.12 18.77 -14.48
CA SER A 271 10.71 19.06 -13.17
C SER A 271 9.89 18.54 -12.01
N CYS A 272 8.56 18.66 -12.07
CA CYS A 272 7.67 18.15 -11.02
C CYS A 272 7.61 16.63 -11.00
N TYR A 273 7.59 15.95 -12.14
CA TYR A 273 7.65 14.49 -12.17
C TYR A 273 8.98 13.97 -11.63
N ALA A 274 10.11 14.61 -11.99
CA ALA A 274 11.42 14.28 -11.45
C ALA A 274 11.47 14.49 -9.93
N ALA A 275 10.94 15.60 -9.44
CA ALA A 275 10.90 15.91 -8.01
C ALA A 275 10.03 14.91 -7.22
N LEU A 276 8.84 14.58 -7.73
CA LEU A 276 7.95 13.60 -7.09
C LEU A 276 8.58 12.20 -7.10
N ALA A 277 9.13 11.75 -8.22
CA ALA A 277 9.84 10.47 -8.29
C ALA A 277 11.02 10.44 -7.29
N GLY A 278 11.83 11.51 -7.25
CA GLY A 278 12.95 11.66 -6.32
C GLY A 278 12.52 11.62 -4.86
N VAL A 279 11.45 12.34 -4.52
CA VAL A 279 10.88 12.32 -3.16
C VAL A 279 10.49 10.91 -2.76
N PHE A 280 9.73 10.18 -3.60
CA PHE A 280 9.32 8.82 -3.27
C PHE A 280 10.49 7.84 -3.20
N ILE A 281 11.53 8.01 -4.00
CA ILE A 281 12.76 7.22 -3.89
C ILE A 281 13.46 7.50 -2.55
N ILE A 282 13.64 8.77 -2.21
CA ILE A 282 14.33 9.18 -0.96
C ILE A 282 13.55 8.69 0.27
N VAL A 283 12.25 9.02 0.37
CA VAL A 283 11.46 8.62 1.56
C VAL A 283 11.31 7.11 1.70
N SER A 284 11.39 6.35 0.60
CA SER A 284 11.35 4.89 0.62
C SER A 284 12.65 4.26 1.12
N THR A 285 13.76 5.01 1.11
CA THR A 285 15.08 4.56 1.59
C THR A 285 15.29 4.81 3.09
N ILE A 286 14.45 5.65 3.72
CA ILE A 286 14.60 6.07 5.12
C ILE A 286 14.14 5.01 6.15
N PRO A 287 13.07 4.21 5.94
CA PRO A 287 12.55 3.28 6.94
C PRO A 287 13.59 2.32 7.49
N ILE A 288 13.31 1.69 8.64
CA ILE A 288 14.19 0.68 9.26
C ILE A 288 14.52 -0.44 8.28
N ARG A 289 13.53 -0.83 7.47
CA ARG A 289 13.68 -1.84 6.43
C ARG A 289 12.92 -1.35 5.19
N ALA A 290 13.64 -1.08 4.11
CA ALA A 290 13.03 -0.81 2.83
C ALA A 290 12.54 -2.11 2.19
N PHE A 291 11.39 -2.02 1.54
CA PHE A 291 10.83 -3.09 0.71
C PHE A 291 10.62 -2.56 -0.70
N HIS A 292 10.68 -3.41 -1.71
CA HIS A 292 10.42 -3.05 -3.11
C HIS A 292 9.11 -2.27 -3.27
N GLN A 293 8.07 -2.67 -2.56
CA GLN A 293 6.76 -2.00 -2.56
C GLN A 293 6.80 -0.51 -2.16
N TYR A 294 7.76 -0.07 -1.35
CA TYR A 294 7.84 1.34 -0.97
C TYR A 294 8.20 2.23 -2.15
N TYR A 295 9.03 1.72 -3.06
CA TYR A 295 9.45 2.43 -4.27
C TYR A 295 8.37 2.43 -5.36
N ALA A 296 7.38 1.54 -5.29
CA ALA A 296 6.34 1.41 -6.31
C ALA A 296 5.59 2.73 -6.57
N MET A 297 5.43 3.61 -5.57
CA MET A 297 4.81 4.93 -5.74
C MET A 297 5.62 5.87 -6.64
N ALA A 298 6.91 5.63 -6.89
CA ALA A 298 7.71 6.41 -7.83
C ALA A 298 7.42 6.02 -9.29
N THR A 299 6.96 4.79 -9.55
CA THR A 299 6.77 4.23 -10.90
C THR A 299 5.91 5.09 -11.82
N PRO A 300 4.71 5.58 -11.43
CA PRO A 300 3.90 6.43 -12.31
C PRO A 300 4.62 7.72 -12.72
N TRP A 301 5.36 8.34 -11.81
CA TRP A 301 6.08 9.59 -12.05
C TRP A 301 7.30 9.39 -12.94
N LEU A 302 8.03 8.30 -12.75
CA LEU A 302 9.15 7.90 -13.62
C LEU A 302 8.67 7.64 -15.06
N LEU A 303 7.55 6.95 -15.24
CA LEU A 303 6.97 6.69 -16.57
C LEU A 303 6.47 7.98 -17.25
N LEU A 304 5.85 8.90 -16.50
CA LEU A 304 5.47 10.22 -17.03
C LEU A 304 6.69 11.08 -17.38
N LEU A 305 7.77 10.93 -16.63
CA LEU A 305 9.06 11.60 -16.90
C LEU A 305 9.70 11.04 -18.18
N ALA A 306 9.67 9.72 -18.39
CA ALA A 306 10.23 9.03 -19.56
C ALA A 306 9.38 9.19 -20.82
N ALA A 307 8.10 9.52 -20.70
CA ALA A 307 7.14 9.49 -21.80
C ALA A 307 7.58 10.24 -23.08
N PRO A 308 8.17 11.45 -23.04
CA PRO A 308 8.65 12.14 -24.25
C PRO A 308 9.82 11.41 -24.93
N ALA A 309 10.75 10.82 -24.15
CA ALA A 309 11.86 10.03 -24.68
C ALA A 309 11.36 8.76 -25.37
N LEU A 310 10.41 8.09 -24.75
CA LEU A 310 9.79 6.88 -25.31
C LEU A 310 8.97 7.21 -26.57
N GLU A 311 8.31 8.37 -26.64
CA GLU A 311 7.64 8.84 -27.86
C GLU A 311 8.63 9.10 -28.99
N TRP A 312 9.76 9.75 -28.70
CA TRP A 312 10.83 9.97 -29.68
C TRP A 312 11.41 8.65 -30.20
N ALA A 313 11.71 7.71 -29.32
CA ALA A 313 12.20 6.37 -29.67
C ALA A 313 11.17 5.62 -30.53
N TRP A 314 9.88 5.66 -30.13
CA TRP A 314 8.77 5.11 -30.91
C TRP A 314 8.74 5.67 -32.34
N GLY A 315 8.85 6.99 -32.49
CA GLY A 315 8.87 7.66 -33.80
C GLY A 315 10.05 7.20 -34.67
N GLY A 316 11.22 6.97 -34.05
CA GLY A 316 12.40 6.43 -34.73
C GLY A 316 12.20 5.00 -35.24
N VAL A 317 11.72 4.12 -34.38
CA VAL A 317 11.40 2.72 -34.70
C VAL A 317 10.31 2.64 -35.76
N ALA A 318 9.21 3.36 -35.60
CA ALA A 318 8.11 3.33 -36.55
C ALA A 318 8.46 3.84 -37.93
N ARG A 319 9.42 4.78 -38.05
CA ARG A 319 9.96 5.22 -39.35
C ARG A 319 10.82 4.14 -40.04
N ARG A 320 11.57 3.37 -39.25
CA ARG A 320 12.52 2.35 -39.80
C ARG A 320 11.82 1.06 -40.24
N ILE A 321 10.89 0.55 -39.43
CA ILE A 321 10.28 -0.77 -39.64
C ILE A 321 8.80 -0.72 -39.96
N GLY A 322 8.22 0.48 -40.05
CA GLY A 322 6.79 0.69 -40.25
C GLY A 322 5.96 0.61 -38.95
N ARG A 323 4.82 1.32 -38.92
CA ARG A 323 3.98 1.43 -37.69
C ARG A 323 3.44 0.09 -37.19
N ALA A 324 3.06 -0.82 -38.07
CA ALA A 324 2.51 -2.12 -37.70
C ALA A 324 3.57 -3.02 -37.01
N ARG A 325 4.79 -3.08 -37.60
CA ARG A 325 5.89 -3.84 -37.00
C ARG A 325 6.38 -3.22 -35.69
N ALA A 326 6.41 -1.89 -35.58
CA ALA A 326 6.73 -1.19 -34.36
C ALA A 326 5.70 -1.51 -33.27
N ALA A 327 4.41 -1.55 -33.60
CA ALA A 327 3.36 -1.96 -32.66
C ALA A 327 3.54 -3.41 -32.20
N ALA A 328 3.80 -4.33 -33.13
CA ALA A 328 4.07 -5.73 -32.80
C ALA A 328 5.30 -5.88 -31.87
N ALA A 329 6.39 -5.14 -32.17
CA ALA A 329 7.60 -5.14 -31.33
C ALA A 329 7.31 -4.58 -29.90
N ALA A 330 6.51 -3.52 -29.78
CA ALA A 330 6.11 -2.98 -28.48
C ALA A 330 5.25 -3.98 -27.70
N VAL A 331 4.30 -4.65 -28.35
CA VAL A 331 3.50 -5.72 -27.71
C VAL A 331 4.39 -6.86 -27.25
N ALA A 332 5.31 -7.34 -28.09
CA ALA A 332 6.25 -8.40 -27.74
C ALA A 332 7.15 -7.99 -26.55
N MET A 333 7.63 -6.74 -26.53
CA MET A 333 8.42 -6.19 -25.41
C MET A 333 7.58 -6.15 -24.13
N VAL A 334 6.34 -5.64 -24.17
CA VAL A 334 5.46 -5.58 -23.01
C VAL A 334 5.13 -6.99 -22.52
N MET A 335 4.87 -7.94 -23.42
CA MET A 335 4.65 -9.34 -23.05
C MET A 335 5.90 -9.97 -22.41
N GLY A 336 7.09 -9.73 -22.99
CA GLY A 336 8.36 -10.19 -22.39
C GLY A 336 8.61 -9.61 -21.01
N LEU A 337 8.36 -8.32 -20.83
CA LEU A 337 8.44 -7.66 -19.53
C LEU A 337 7.41 -8.21 -18.52
N SER A 338 6.18 -8.47 -18.98
CA SER A 338 5.14 -9.08 -18.14
C SER A 338 5.54 -10.47 -17.68
N LEU A 339 6.08 -11.29 -18.57
CA LEU A 339 6.57 -12.63 -18.24
C LEU A 339 7.78 -12.58 -17.30
N PHE A 340 8.71 -11.67 -17.55
CA PHE A 340 9.87 -11.45 -16.67
C PHE A 340 9.40 -10.97 -15.28
N GLN A 341 8.53 -10.00 -15.23
CA GLN A 341 7.93 -9.49 -13.98
C GLN A 341 7.17 -10.62 -13.26
N ALA A 342 6.42 -11.42 -14.01
CA ALA A 342 5.75 -12.59 -13.48
C ALA A 342 6.72 -13.57 -12.83
N GLN A 343 7.89 -13.79 -13.41
CA GLN A 343 8.90 -14.67 -12.83
C GLN A 343 9.63 -14.09 -11.63
N THR A 344 9.93 -12.79 -11.63
CA THR A 344 10.78 -12.17 -10.60
C THR A 344 9.99 -11.63 -9.41
N VAL A 345 8.85 -10.98 -9.66
CA VAL A 345 8.01 -10.39 -8.61
C VAL A 345 6.97 -11.37 -8.10
N PHE A 346 6.52 -12.28 -8.96
CA PHE A 346 5.46 -13.23 -8.69
C PHE A 346 5.92 -14.67 -8.48
N ALA A 347 7.23 -14.94 -8.45
CA ALA A 347 7.74 -16.26 -8.06
C ALA A 347 7.32 -16.57 -6.61
N GLY A 348 6.12 -17.01 -6.42
CA GLY A 348 5.49 -17.25 -5.13
C GLY A 348 4.17 -16.50 -4.88
N ARG A 349 3.81 -15.46 -5.65
CA ARG A 349 2.63 -14.61 -5.40
C ARG A 349 1.53 -14.68 -6.45
N TRP A 350 1.67 -15.51 -7.49
CA TRP A 350 0.69 -15.60 -8.58
C TRP A 350 -0.59 -16.33 -8.20
N PRO A 351 -1.65 -16.10 -9.01
CA PRO A 351 -2.96 -16.64 -8.73
C PRO A 351 -2.91 -18.13 -8.44
N THR A 352 -3.75 -18.57 -7.55
CA THR A 352 -3.86 -19.96 -7.12
C THR A 352 -4.17 -20.96 -8.25
N TRP A 353 -4.56 -20.46 -9.43
CA TRP A 353 -4.75 -21.27 -10.65
C TRP A 353 -3.52 -21.28 -11.59
N ALA A 354 -2.50 -20.42 -11.36
CA ALA A 354 -1.27 -20.49 -12.14
C ALA A 354 -0.46 -21.70 -11.69
N TRP A 355 -0.47 -22.71 -12.52
CA TRP A 355 0.11 -24.03 -12.27
C TRP A 355 1.62 -23.94 -12.00
N ARG A 356 2.05 -24.30 -10.79
CA ARG A 356 3.41 -24.68 -10.46
C ARG A 356 3.38 -25.91 -9.55
N PRO A 357 4.29 -26.88 -9.75
CA PRO A 357 4.43 -27.99 -8.80
C PRO A 357 4.79 -27.41 -7.43
N GLU A 358 4.09 -27.88 -6.41
CA GLU A 358 4.27 -27.47 -5.02
C GLU A 358 5.53 -28.09 -4.47
N THR A 359 6.54 -27.27 -4.17
CA THR A 359 7.59 -27.72 -3.25
C THR A 359 7.08 -27.57 -1.81
N PRO A 360 7.61 -28.37 -0.85
CA PRO A 360 7.23 -28.23 0.57
C PRO A 360 7.41 -26.81 1.12
N GLU A 361 8.43 -26.07 0.62
CA GLU A 361 8.66 -24.67 0.99
C GLU A 361 7.62 -23.76 0.36
N ALA A 362 7.18 -24.04 -0.88
CA ALA A 362 6.10 -23.30 -1.52
C ALA A 362 4.75 -23.60 -0.87
N ALA A 363 4.56 -24.78 -0.28
CA ALA A 363 3.35 -25.13 0.47
C ALA A 363 3.19 -24.25 1.73
N ALA A 364 4.29 -23.89 2.41
CA ALA A 364 4.26 -22.96 3.54
C ALA A 364 3.81 -21.53 3.15
N GLU A 365 3.98 -21.13 1.89
CA GLU A 365 3.48 -19.86 1.36
C GLU A 365 2.00 -19.90 0.95
N HIS A 366 1.33 -21.05 1.03
CA HIS A 366 -0.06 -21.22 0.56
C HIS A 366 -1.10 -20.51 1.40
N ASP A 367 -0.80 -20.13 2.62
CA ASP A 367 -1.76 -19.54 3.54
C ASP A 367 -2.16 -18.10 3.18
N HIS A 368 -1.50 -17.49 2.22
CA HIS A 368 -1.95 -16.26 1.59
C HIS A 368 -3.11 -16.46 0.60
N ARG A 369 -3.74 -17.63 0.60
CA ARG A 369 -4.88 -17.94 -0.27
C ARG A 369 -6.17 -17.43 0.34
N LEU A 370 -6.96 -16.77 -0.50
CA LEU A 370 -8.26 -16.25 -0.09
C LEU A 370 -9.22 -17.36 0.36
N ASP A 371 -9.19 -18.51 -0.31
CA ASP A 371 -10.03 -19.66 0.05
C ASP A 371 -9.68 -20.24 1.41
N VAL A 372 -8.40 -20.28 1.80
CA VAL A 372 -7.94 -20.67 3.14
C VAL A 372 -8.41 -19.71 4.21
N ALA A 373 -8.17 -18.38 4.05
CA ALA A 373 -8.62 -17.38 5.01
C ALA A 373 -10.15 -17.43 5.23
N ARG A 374 -10.92 -17.61 4.15
CA ARG A 374 -12.37 -17.76 4.23
C ARG A 374 -12.82 -19.11 4.79
N ALA A 375 -12.06 -20.18 4.59
CA ALA A 375 -12.33 -21.48 5.22
C ALA A 375 -12.15 -21.39 6.74
N VAL A 376 -11.06 -20.75 7.21
CA VAL A 376 -10.84 -20.45 8.64
C VAL A 376 -12.04 -19.70 9.22
N ALA A 377 -12.47 -18.62 8.56
CA ALA A 377 -13.60 -17.83 9.05
C ALA A 377 -14.91 -18.64 9.11
N ARG A 378 -15.20 -19.48 8.12
CA ARG A 378 -16.37 -20.38 8.13
C ARG A 378 -16.33 -21.36 9.30
N GLU A 379 -15.18 -21.99 9.55
CA GLU A 379 -15.01 -22.93 10.66
C GLU A 379 -15.12 -22.24 12.04
N LEU A 380 -14.56 -21.04 12.16
CA LEU A 380 -14.72 -20.22 13.37
C LEU A 380 -16.20 -19.90 13.61
N ASN A 381 -16.93 -19.50 12.56
CA ASN A 381 -18.36 -19.14 12.67
C ASN A 381 -19.24 -20.37 13.02
N ALA A 382 -18.86 -21.57 12.59
CA ALA A 382 -19.58 -22.79 12.93
C ALA A 382 -19.37 -23.24 14.39
N ARG A 383 -18.30 -22.79 15.04
CA ARG A 383 -17.88 -23.19 16.39
C ARG A 383 -18.12 -22.14 17.47
N ALA A 384 -18.09 -20.86 17.05
CA ALA A 384 -18.16 -19.73 17.98
C ALA A 384 -19.50 -19.64 18.69
N ARG A 385 -19.46 -19.32 19.97
CA ARG A 385 -20.60 -18.88 20.80
C ARG A 385 -20.60 -17.35 20.90
N PRO A 386 -21.72 -16.74 21.29
CA PRO A 386 -21.85 -15.27 21.30
C PRO A 386 -20.76 -14.52 22.09
N ASP A 387 -20.26 -15.11 23.19
CA ASP A 387 -19.27 -14.49 24.08
C ASP A 387 -17.83 -14.91 23.77
N ASP A 388 -17.62 -15.76 22.76
CA ASP A 388 -16.28 -16.21 22.41
C ASP A 388 -15.45 -15.07 21.84
N ARG A 389 -14.16 -15.07 22.18
CA ARG A 389 -13.12 -14.22 21.58
C ARG A 389 -12.16 -15.08 20.78
N LEU A 390 -11.62 -14.46 19.71
CA LEU A 390 -10.63 -15.08 18.83
C LEU A 390 -9.22 -14.55 19.17
N LEU A 391 -8.30 -15.43 19.49
CA LEU A 391 -6.88 -15.12 19.54
C LEU A 391 -6.23 -15.55 18.23
N THR A 392 -5.66 -14.62 17.51
CA THR A 392 -4.84 -14.89 16.33
C THR A 392 -3.83 -13.76 16.12
N TRP A 393 -2.67 -14.10 15.56
CA TRP A 393 -1.60 -13.13 15.27
C TRP A 393 -1.83 -12.37 13.97
N TRP A 394 -2.73 -12.87 13.14
CA TRP A 394 -3.05 -12.21 11.88
C TRP A 394 -4.55 -11.89 11.78
N PRO A 395 -4.93 -10.60 11.76
CA PRO A 395 -6.35 -10.21 11.75
C PRO A 395 -7.12 -10.64 10.49
N GLY A 396 -6.42 -11.05 9.43
CA GLY A 396 -7.07 -11.59 8.24
C GLY A 396 -7.90 -12.84 8.50
N TYR A 397 -7.54 -13.67 9.48
CA TYR A 397 -8.38 -14.81 9.89
C TYR A 397 -9.66 -14.38 10.60
N GLY A 398 -9.60 -13.25 11.32
CA GLY A 398 -10.76 -12.69 12.01
C GLY A 398 -11.67 -11.82 11.15
N LEU A 399 -11.26 -11.47 9.92
CA LEU A 399 -11.96 -10.45 9.13
C LEU A 399 -13.42 -10.81 8.82
N GLU A 400 -13.69 -12.06 8.42
CA GLU A 400 -15.04 -12.58 8.14
C GLU A 400 -15.54 -13.53 9.26
N ALA A 401 -14.83 -13.59 10.39
CA ALA A 401 -15.21 -14.36 11.56
C ALA A 401 -16.20 -13.60 12.44
N ALA A 402 -17.18 -14.33 13.01
CA ALA A 402 -18.16 -13.78 13.94
C ALA A 402 -17.52 -13.39 15.29
N PRO A 403 -16.69 -14.26 15.94
CA PRO A 403 -16.07 -13.90 17.19
C PRO A 403 -15.10 -12.73 16.99
N PRO A 404 -15.24 -11.64 17.78
CA PRO A 404 -14.28 -10.53 17.73
C PRO A 404 -12.92 -10.99 18.23
N MET A 405 -11.86 -10.38 17.67
CA MET A 405 -10.51 -10.64 18.16
C MET A 405 -10.33 -10.16 19.61
N VAL A 406 -9.38 -10.79 20.30
CA VAL A 406 -8.90 -10.30 21.60
C VAL A 406 -8.33 -8.90 21.42
N GLU A 407 -8.70 -7.98 22.31
CA GLU A 407 -8.23 -6.59 22.27
C GLU A 407 -6.72 -6.52 22.38
N GLY A 408 -6.12 -5.68 21.56
CA GLY A 408 -4.66 -5.55 21.42
C GLY A 408 -4.01 -6.53 20.43
N MET A 409 -4.82 -7.40 19.78
CA MET A 409 -4.36 -8.32 18.73
C MET A 409 -4.95 -7.98 17.34
N GLU A 410 -5.72 -6.90 17.23
CA GLU A 410 -6.41 -6.48 15.99
C GLU A 410 -5.46 -6.05 14.87
N ASN A 411 -4.17 -5.98 15.18
CA ASN A 411 -3.13 -5.65 14.21
C ASN A 411 -1.91 -6.54 14.46
N HIS A 412 -1.46 -7.30 13.45
CA HIS A 412 -0.32 -8.19 13.61
C HIS A 412 0.99 -7.46 13.98
N PHE A 413 1.10 -6.17 13.71
CA PHE A 413 2.24 -5.34 14.13
C PHE A 413 2.24 -5.02 15.64
N ALA A 414 1.12 -5.21 16.36
CA ALA A 414 1.05 -5.05 17.80
C ALA A 414 2.00 -6.01 18.55
N VAL A 415 2.24 -7.19 17.99
CA VAL A 415 3.22 -8.16 18.51
C VAL A 415 4.63 -7.56 18.64
N ARG A 416 5.02 -6.69 17.71
CA ARG A 416 6.30 -5.97 17.80
C ARG A 416 6.30 -4.94 18.93
N VAL A 417 5.19 -4.27 19.18
CA VAL A 417 5.04 -3.37 20.34
C VAL A 417 5.21 -4.16 21.62
N ALA A 418 4.53 -5.28 21.74
CA ALA A 418 4.62 -6.18 22.91
C ALA A 418 6.04 -6.69 23.18
N LYS A 419 6.89 -6.81 22.14
CA LYS A 419 8.28 -7.25 22.26
C LYS A 419 9.24 -6.17 22.77
N TYR A 420 9.05 -4.92 22.35
CA TYR A 420 10.04 -3.84 22.55
C TYR A 420 9.58 -2.74 23.50
N VAL A 421 8.32 -2.78 23.95
CA VAL A 421 7.73 -1.77 24.84
C VAL A 421 7.35 -2.45 26.16
N GLU A 422 7.54 -1.75 27.26
CA GLU A 422 7.15 -2.20 28.59
C GLU A 422 5.64 -2.51 28.63
N ALA A 423 5.25 -3.57 29.36
CA ALA A 423 3.92 -4.18 29.31
C ALA A 423 2.76 -3.20 29.58
N GLU A 424 2.91 -2.34 30.60
CA GLU A 424 1.86 -1.36 30.94
C GLU A 424 1.70 -0.31 29.84
N ARG A 425 2.82 0.13 29.28
CA ARG A 425 2.81 1.07 28.15
C ARG A 425 2.26 0.43 26.89
N ALA A 426 2.58 -0.85 26.61
CA ALA A 426 2.04 -1.58 25.46
C ALA A 426 0.50 -1.64 25.52
N ARG A 427 -0.09 -1.88 26.71
CA ARG A 427 -1.55 -1.83 26.89
C ARG A 427 -2.14 -0.45 26.60
N ARG A 428 -1.51 0.63 27.11
CA ARG A 428 -1.96 2.00 26.81
C ARG A 428 -1.90 2.34 25.32
N LEU A 429 -1.00 1.68 24.59
CA LEU A 429 -0.85 1.81 23.14
C LEU A 429 -1.76 0.86 22.34
N GLY A 430 -2.67 0.14 22.99
CA GLY A 430 -3.58 -0.80 22.33
C GLY A 430 -2.91 -2.08 21.82
N ALA A 431 -1.81 -2.51 22.45
CA ALA A 431 -1.12 -3.75 22.13
C ALA A 431 -1.11 -4.70 23.33
N LEU A 432 -1.41 -5.98 23.10
CA LEU A 432 -1.44 -7.00 24.15
C LEU A 432 -0.02 -7.45 24.49
N PRO A 433 0.44 -7.35 25.78
CA PRO A 433 1.74 -7.84 26.20
C PRO A 433 1.91 -9.35 26.02
N ALA A 434 3.13 -9.79 25.78
CA ALA A 434 3.46 -11.20 25.57
C ALA A 434 3.00 -12.11 26.71
N GLU A 435 3.36 -11.72 27.94
CA GLU A 435 3.01 -12.52 29.12
C GLU A 435 1.49 -12.62 29.33
N GLU A 436 0.72 -11.69 28.76
CA GLU A 436 -0.74 -11.71 28.83
C GLU A 436 -1.31 -12.69 27.81
N ILE A 437 -0.76 -12.75 26.60
CA ILE A 437 -1.09 -13.78 25.60
C ILE A 437 -0.84 -15.18 26.19
N GLU A 438 0.32 -15.38 26.79
CA GLU A 438 0.67 -16.65 27.43
C GLU A 438 -0.29 -17.01 28.60
N ARG A 439 -0.59 -16.03 29.45
CA ARG A 439 -1.57 -16.21 30.53
C ARG A 439 -2.99 -16.50 30.04
N MET A 440 -3.39 -15.93 28.92
CA MET A 440 -4.68 -16.22 28.31
C MET A 440 -4.75 -17.65 27.78
N ILE A 441 -3.69 -18.14 27.16
CA ILE A 441 -3.62 -19.51 26.65
C ILE A 441 -3.54 -20.49 27.82
N THR A 442 -2.57 -20.34 28.74
CA THR A 442 -2.38 -21.26 29.87
C THR A 442 -3.56 -21.30 30.82
N GLY A 443 -4.23 -20.14 31.03
CA GLY A 443 -5.44 -20.02 31.82
C GLY A 443 -6.74 -20.36 31.09
N ARG A 444 -6.70 -20.79 29.82
CA ARG A 444 -7.86 -21.15 28.99
C ARG A 444 -8.91 -20.01 28.90
N ARG A 445 -8.46 -18.76 28.92
CA ARG A 445 -9.35 -17.58 28.92
C ARG A 445 -9.89 -17.22 27.53
N VAL A 446 -9.38 -17.87 26.48
CA VAL A 446 -9.80 -17.68 25.09
C VAL A 446 -10.28 -19.01 24.55
N ALA A 447 -11.50 -19.05 24.04
CA ALA A 447 -12.11 -20.28 23.58
C ALA A 447 -11.55 -20.77 22.24
N LEU A 448 -11.22 -19.85 21.35
CA LEU A 448 -10.76 -20.11 19.97
C LEU A 448 -9.41 -19.46 19.69
N VAL A 449 -8.46 -20.24 19.22
CA VAL A 449 -7.12 -19.78 18.83
C VAL A 449 -6.83 -20.23 17.40
N VAL A 450 -6.37 -19.29 16.55
CA VAL A 450 -5.88 -19.64 15.21
C VAL A 450 -4.37 -19.45 15.17
N VAL A 451 -3.69 -20.54 14.85
CA VAL A 451 -2.25 -20.58 14.58
C VAL A 451 -2.06 -20.71 13.08
N GLY A 452 -1.28 -19.85 12.46
CA GLY A 452 -1.07 -19.85 11.02
C GLY A 452 0.32 -19.35 10.65
N LEU A 453 0.52 -19.01 9.39
CA LEU A 453 1.80 -18.56 8.82
C LEU A 453 2.42 -17.40 9.62
N TRP A 454 1.62 -16.44 10.02
CA TRP A 454 2.07 -15.21 10.70
C TRP A 454 2.48 -15.44 12.15
N THR A 455 2.05 -16.53 12.77
CA THR A 455 2.41 -16.88 14.15
C THR A 455 3.93 -17.05 14.33
N GLY A 456 4.62 -17.59 13.31
CA GLY A 456 6.08 -17.78 13.38
C GLY A 456 6.89 -16.55 12.97
N ALA A 457 6.39 -15.75 12.02
CA ALA A 457 7.14 -14.63 11.45
C ALA A 457 7.15 -13.39 12.34
N GLU A 458 6.03 -13.13 13.03
CA GLU A 458 5.83 -11.91 13.83
C GLU A 458 6.01 -12.18 15.34
N SER A 459 5.83 -13.41 15.80
CA SER A 459 6.02 -13.74 17.20
C SER A 459 7.51 -13.97 17.55
N TRP A 460 7.90 -13.57 18.75
CA TRP A 460 9.27 -13.80 19.27
C TRP A 460 9.51 -15.22 19.75
N LEU A 461 8.47 -16.03 19.92
CA LEU A 461 8.56 -17.38 20.45
C LEU A 461 8.45 -18.47 19.37
N GLY A 462 8.04 -18.10 18.15
CA GLY A 462 7.85 -19.05 17.07
C GLY A 462 6.56 -19.88 17.18
N ARG A 463 6.14 -20.43 16.05
CA ARG A 463 4.90 -21.20 15.93
C ARG A 463 4.90 -22.47 16.81
N GLU A 464 6.02 -23.17 16.86
CA GLU A 464 6.17 -24.42 17.61
C GLU A 464 5.91 -24.20 19.10
N HIS A 465 6.46 -23.14 19.67
CA HIS A 465 6.25 -22.79 21.08
C HIS A 465 4.76 -22.56 21.41
N TYR A 466 4.03 -21.85 20.54
CA TYR A 466 2.59 -21.62 20.76
C TYR A 466 1.77 -22.91 20.61
N THR A 467 2.10 -23.78 19.66
CA THR A 467 1.45 -25.07 19.51
C THR A 467 1.65 -25.94 20.75
N GLU A 468 2.90 -26.05 21.26
CA GLU A 468 3.17 -26.78 22.50
C GLU A 468 2.46 -26.18 23.72
N MET A 469 2.38 -24.85 23.81
CA MET A 469 1.67 -24.18 24.89
C MET A 469 0.16 -24.48 24.85
N LEU A 470 -0.45 -24.47 23.67
CA LEU A 470 -1.85 -24.84 23.48
C LEU A 470 -2.10 -26.30 23.86
N ASP A 471 -1.24 -27.23 23.45
CA ASP A 471 -1.35 -28.64 23.77
C ASP A 471 -1.22 -28.86 25.28
N ARG A 472 -0.21 -28.27 25.93
CA ARG A 472 -0.03 -28.33 27.39
C ARG A 472 -1.19 -27.71 28.16
N ALA A 473 -1.80 -26.65 27.63
CA ALA A 473 -2.99 -26.04 28.22
C ALA A 473 -4.27 -26.86 27.93
N GLY A 474 -4.19 -27.92 27.14
CA GLY A 474 -5.29 -28.84 26.85
C GLY A 474 -6.28 -28.31 25.80
N TYR A 475 -5.85 -27.42 24.92
CA TYR A 475 -6.59 -27.10 23.72
C TYR A 475 -6.56 -28.29 22.76
N ARG A 476 -7.61 -28.46 21.99
CA ARG A 476 -7.67 -29.49 20.93
C ARG A 476 -7.59 -28.83 19.57
N LYS A 477 -6.74 -29.33 18.70
CA LYS A 477 -6.76 -28.96 17.28
C LYS A 477 -8.01 -29.57 16.65
N VAL A 478 -8.93 -28.72 16.21
CA VAL A 478 -10.25 -29.11 15.71
C VAL A 478 -10.40 -28.93 14.21
N TRP A 479 -9.47 -28.23 13.57
CA TRP A 479 -9.43 -28.03 12.13
C TRP A 479 -8.03 -27.60 11.68
N GLU A 480 -7.66 -27.97 10.44
CA GLU A 480 -6.40 -27.60 9.82
C GLU A 480 -6.54 -27.51 8.29
N SER A 481 -5.91 -26.52 7.68
CA SER A 481 -5.74 -26.42 6.23
C SER A 481 -4.50 -25.56 5.93
N GLY A 482 -3.58 -26.13 5.15
CA GLY A 482 -2.28 -25.49 4.93
C GLY A 482 -1.51 -25.32 6.24
N SER A 483 -1.03 -24.11 6.53
CA SER A 483 -0.42 -23.78 7.82
C SER A 483 -1.42 -23.24 8.85
N ALA A 484 -2.67 -23.01 8.48
CA ALA A 484 -3.69 -22.53 9.41
C ALA A 484 -4.34 -23.70 10.18
N ALA A 485 -4.34 -23.61 11.51
CA ALA A 485 -4.99 -24.56 12.39
C ALA A 485 -5.84 -23.84 13.44
N ILE A 486 -7.02 -24.37 13.73
CA ILE A 486 -7.92 -23.87 14.77
C ILE A 486 -7.80 -24.78 15.99
N TYR A 487 -7.57 -24.16 17.13
CA TYR A 487 -7.53 -24.81 18.44
C TYR A 487 -8.71 -24.30 19.28
N GLU A 488 -9.35 -25.22 19.99
CA GLU A 488 -10.51 -24.93 20.85
C GLU A 488 -10.29 -25.53 22.23
N VAL A 489 -10.73 -24.83 23.27
CA VAL A 489 -10.82 -25.36 24.63
C VAL A 489 -11.91 -26.41 24.68
N PRO A 490 -11.66 -27.66 25.14
CA PRO A 490 -12.71 -28.64 25.36
C PRO A 490 -13.73 -28.09 26.37
N ARG A 491 -14.98 -28.14 26.01
CA ARG A 491 -16.12 -27.61 26.78
C ARG A 491 -16.91 -28.72 27.43
#